data_2381fee6dddfbb6fdfee8ac79c9c5daf
#
_entry.id   2381fee6dddfbb6fdfee8ac79c9c5daf
#
_cell.length_a   1.000
_cell.length_b   1.000
_cell.length_c   1.000
_cell.angle_alpha   90.00
_cell.angle_beta   90.00
_cell.angle_gamma   90.00
#
_symmetry.space_group_name_H-M   'P 1'
#
loop_
_entity.id
_entity.type
_entity.pdbx_description
1 polymer ?
#
loop_
_entity_poly.entity_id
_entity_poly.type
_entity_poly.pdbx_seq_one_letter_code
_entity_poly.pdbx_strand_id
1 'polypeptide(L)'
;MSGDISLPLVSPRERRDYYTEFVEKTPKDTVVLTLACGKFRFFDQDLGDIGGIPRLLDIGQCNDAYSAIQIAVALANAFEVGVNDLPLSMILSWYEQKAVVILLTLLHLGIKNIRLGPSLPAFITPNILNVLVENFNLMPVTTPDEDLKAILG
;
A
#
# COMPACT_ATOMS: atom_id res chain seq x y z
N MET A 1 -12.65 26.61 11.01
CA MET A 1 -11.22 26.43 10.68
C MET A 1 -11.14 25.63 9.39
N SER A 2 -11.00 26.32 8.28
CA SER A 2 -10.77 25.74 6.96
C SER A 2 -9.27 25.40 6.87
N GLY A 3 -8.90 24.18 7.24
CA GLY A 3 -7.59 23.67 6.92
C GLY A 3 -7.56 23.31 5.43
N ASP A 4 -6.94 24.16 4.63
CA ASP A 4 -6.55 23.83 3.27
C ASP A 4 -5.59 22.63 3.33
N ILE A 5 -6.11 21.44 3.10
CA ILE A 5 -5.28 20.29 2.77
C ILE A 5 -4.88 20.51 1.31
N SER A 6 -3.88 21.36 1.11
CA SER A 6 -3.17 21.42 -0.17
C SER A 6 -2.39 20.12 -0.28
N LEU A 7 -2.99 19.13 -0.94
CA LEU A 7 -2.26 17.95 -1.39
C LEU A 7 -1.09 18.45 -2.24
N PRO A 8 0.17 18.12 -1.93
CA PRO A 8 1.28 18.51 -2.76
C PRO A 8 1.01 17.96 -4.16
N LEU A 9 0.95 18.84 -5.14
CA LEU A 9 0.85 18.49 -6.56
C LEU A 9 2.17 17.84 -6.97
N VAL A 10 2.30 16.55 -6.68
CA VAL A 10 3.43 15.75 -7.14
C VAL A 10 3.38 15.70 -8.66
N SER A 11 4.49 16.03 -9.31
CA SER A 11 4.55 16.06 -10.77
C SER A 11 4.25 14.68 -11.36
N PRO A 12 3.72 14.59 -12.60
CA PRO A 12 3.46 13.30 -13.24
C PRO A 12 4.69 12.40 -13.36
N ARG A 13 5.90 12.98 -13.37
CA ARG A 13 7.16 12.25 -13.43
C ARG A 13 7.53 11.67 -12.06
N GLU A 14 7.43 12.45 -11.00
CA GLU A 14 7.64 12.01 -9.61
C GLU A 14 6.65 10.91 -9.21
N ARG A 15 5.41 10.97 -9.71
CA ARG A 15 4.41 9.91 -9.48
C ARG A 15 4.76 8.58 -10.15
N ARG A 16 5.52 8.59 -11.26
CA ARG A 16 5.93 7.36 -11.93
C ARG A 16 7.00 6.62 -11.15
N ASP A 17 7.89 7.35 -10.52
CA ASP A 17 9.07 6.80 -9.86
C ASP A 17 8.81 6.48 -8.38
N TYR A 18 7.68 6.95 -7.81
CA TYR A 18 7.32 6.75 -6.42
C TYR A 18 7.47 5.29 -5.95
N TYR A 19 6.84 4.35 -6.65
CA TYR A 19 6.86 2.94 -6.25
C TYR A 19 8.23 2.31 -6.38
N THR A 20 8.98 2.67 -7.41
CA THR A 20 10.35 2.23 -7.62
C THR A 20 11.23 2.68 -6.46
N GLU A 21 11.24 3.96 -6.17
CA GLU A 21 12.00 4.53 -5.05
C GLU A 21 11.53 3.99 -3.69
N PHE A 22 10.23 3.82 -3.50
CA PHE A 22 9.68 3.28 -2.27
C PHE A 22 10.22 1.87 -2.00
N VAL A 23 10.19 1.00 -3.00
CA VAL A 23 10.66 -0.39 -2.90
C VAL A 23 12.17 -0.44 -2.67
N GLU A 24 12.96 0.37 -3.39
CA GLU A 24 14.41 0.48 -3.22
C GLU A 24 14.82 0.90 -1.80
N LYS A 25 14.05 1.80 -1.20
CA LYS A 25 14.33 2.35 0.13
C LYS A 25 13.80 1.50 1.28
N THR A 26 13.10 0.39 1.01
CA THR A 26 12.63 -0.49 2.09
C THR A 26 13.80 -1.08 2.88
N PRO A 27 13.69 -1.20 4.21
CA PRO A 27 14.71 -1.84 5.04
C PRO A 27 15.04 -3.24 4.57
N LYS A 28 16.27 -3.70 4.83
CA LYS A 28 16.77 -5.00 4.37
C LYS A 28 16.07 -6.20 5.00
N ASP A 29 15.35 -6.00 6.08
CA ASP A 29 14.53 -6.97 6.80
C ASP A 29 13.05 -6.95 6.40
N THR A 30 12.71 -6.19 5.35
CA THR A 30 11.34 -6.07 4.83
C THR A 30 11.14 -6.96 3.61
N VAL A 31 10.03 -7.69 3.59
CA VAL A 31 9.53 -8.42 2.41
C VAL A 31 8.46 -7.59 1.71
N VAL A 32 8.59 -7.44 0.40
CA VAL A 32 7.64 -6.72 -0.45
C VAL A 32 6.83 -7.73 -1.25
N LEU A 33 5.53 -7.80 -0.96
CA LEU A 33 4.58 -8.54 -1.79
C LEU A 33 4.00 -7.60 -2.83
N THR A 34 4.06 -7.98 -4.10
CA THR A 34 3.53 -7.18 -5.18
C THR A 34 2.60 -8.00 -6.08
N LEU A 35 1.68 -7.32 -6.72
CA LEU A 35 0.75 -7.92 -7.68
C LEU A 35 0.26 -6.89 -8.70
N ALA A 36 -0.38 -7.38 -9.76
CA ALA A 36 -1.01 -6.57 -10.80
C ALA A 36 -0.04 -5.69 -11.60
N CYS A 37 -0.56 -4.65 -12.26
CA CYS A 37 0.21 -3.87 -13.23
C CYS A 37 1.27 -2.95 -12.58
N GLY A 38 1.10 -2.56 -11.33
CA GLY A 38 2.04 -1.69 -10.62
C GLY A 38 3.44 -2.28 -10.49
N LYS A 39 3.54 -3.61 -10.41
CA LYS A 39 4.80 -4.34 -10.27
C LYS A 39 5.79 -4.11 -11.43
N PHE A 40 5.31 -3.88 -12.64
CA PHE A 40 6.16 -3.68 -13.84
C PHE A 40 7.07 -2.46 -13.76
N ARG A 41 6.96 -1.65 -12.71
CA ARG A 41 7.86 -0.52 -12.45
C ARG A 41 9.11 -0.92 -11.68
N PHE A 42 9.08 -2.04 -10.97
CA PHE A 42 10.15 -2.44 -10.06
C PHE A 42 10.36 -3.96 -9.95
N PHE A 43 9.63 -4.77 -10.74
CA PHE A 43 9.72 -6.23 -10.65
C PHE A 43 11.09 -6.80 -11.05
N ASP A 44 11.90 -6.03 -11.77
CA ASP A 44 13.26 -6.35 -12.21
C ASP A 44 14.34 -5.95 -11.19
N GLN A 45 13.94 -5.35 -10.07
CA GLN A 45 14.89 -4.99 -9.00
C GLN A 45 15.30 -6.23 -8.20
N ASP A 46 16.61 -6.32 -7.95
CA ASP A 46 17.16 -7.33 -7.04
C ASP A 46 17.27 -6.73 -5.63
N LEU A 47 16.34 -7.08 -4.77
CA LEU A 47 16.34 -6.68 -3.36
C LEU A 47 17.09 -7.68 -2.47
N GLY A 48 17.60 -8.77 -3.03
CA GLY A 48 18.22 -9.86 -2.28
C GLY A 48 17.19 -10.76 -1.58
N ASP A 49 17.65 -11.47 -0.57
CA ASP A 49 16.83 -12.44 0.17
C ASP A 49 16.98 -12.30 1.70
N ILE A 50 16.06 -12.92 2.44
CA ILE A 50 16.12 -13.11 3.87
C ILE A 50 16.02 -14.61 4.15
N GLY A 51 17.14 -15.23 4.51
CA GLY A 51 17.17 -16.67 4.81
C GLY A 51 16.77 -17.57 3.62
N GLY A 52 17.08 -17.15 2.40
CA GLY A 52 16.72 -17.85 1.17
C GLY A 52 15.33 -17.52 0.62
N ILE A 53 14.58 -16.63 1.26
CA ILE A 53 13.29 -16.12 0.76
C ILE A 53 13.54 -14.80 0.03
N PRO A 54 13.23 -14.67 -1.26
CA PRO A 54 13.36 -13.41 -1.98
C PRO A 54 12.57 -12.29 -1.28
N ARG A 55 13.19 -11.12 -1.17
CA ARG A 55 12.54 -9.96 -0.56
C ARG A 55 11.46 -9.33 -1.44
N LEU A 56 11.50 -9.55 -2.74
CA LEU A 56 10.47 -9.14 -3.68
C LEU A 56 9.73 -10.37 -4.19
N LEU A 57 8.47 -10.48 -3.82
CA LEU A 57 7.59 -11.61 -4.18
C LEU A 57 6.43 -11.13 -5.04
N ASP A 58 6.40 -11.59 -6.28
CA ASP A 58 5.28 -11.35 -7.19
C ASP A 58 4.21 -12.43 -7.00
N ILE A 59 3.04 -12.04 -6.51
CA ILE A 59 1.93 -12.95 -6.26
C ILE A 59 0.93 -13.03 -7.44
N GLY A 60 1.14 -12.29 -8.49
CA GLY A 60 0.36 -12.46 -9.73
C GLY A 60 -0.40 -11.23 -10.20
N GLN A 61 -1.63 -11.42 -10.64
CA GLN A 61 -2.46 -10.39 -11.27
C GLN A 61 -3.44 -9.72 -10.29
N CYS A 62 -4.30 -8.83 -10.78
CA CYS A 62 -5.27 -8.11 -9.94
C CYS A 62 -6.24 -9.03 -9.17
N ASN A 63 -6.62 -10.16 -9.76
CA ASN A 63 -7.47 -11.16 -9.11
C ASN A 63 -6.75 -11.90 -7.96
N ASP A 64 -5.42 -11.89 -7.96
CA ASP A 64 -4.60 -12.49 -6.89
C ASP A 64 -4.51 -11.61 -5.64
N ALA A 65 -5.18 -10.45 -5.62
CA ALA A 65 -5.36 -9.66 -4.41
C ALA A 65 -6.01 -10.47 -3.27
N TYR A 66 -6.88 -11.44 -3.62
CA TYR A 66 -7.41 -12.41 -2.66
C TYR A 66 -6.30 -13.22 -1.98
N SER A 67 -5.32 -13.68 -2.74
CA SER A 67 -4.18 -14.43 -2.20
C SER A 67 -3.35 -13.57 -1.24
N ALA A 68 -3.16 -12.28 -1.56
CA ALA A 68 -2.48 -11.35 -0.66
C ALA A 68 -3.20 -11.21 0.69
N ILE A 69 -4.53 -11.12 0.67
CA ILE A 69 -5.36 -11.08 1.88
C ILE A 69 -5.23 -12.39 2.66
N GLN A 70 -5.26 -13.54 1.98
CA GLN A 70 -5.10 -14.84 2.62
C GLN A 70 -3.72 -14.98 3.28
N ILE A 71 -2.66 -14.47 2.66
CA ILE A 71 -1.31 -14.45 3.25
C ILE A 71 -1.32 -13.60 4.52
N ALA A 72 -1.91 -12.41 4.51
CA ALA A 72 -2.00 -11.55 5.68
C ALA A 72 -2.77 -12.22 6.83
N VAL A 73 -3.89 -12.87 6.54
CA VAL A 73 -4.69 -13.61 7.52
C VAL A 73 -3.92 -14.83 8.07
N ALA A 74 -3.22 -15.57 7.20
CA ALA A 74 -2.41 -16.71 7.61
C ALA A 74 -1.25 -16.29 8.52
N LEU A 75 -0.58 -15.17 8.23
CA LEU A 75 0.45 -14.61 9.10
C LEU A 75 -0.13 -14.16 10.44
N ALA A 76 -1.26 -13.49 10.46
CA ALA A 76 -1.94 -13.08 11.69
C ALA A 76 -2.26 -14.29 12.57
N ASN A 77 -2.78 -15.36 11.97
CA ASN A 77 -3.07 -16.62 12.69
C ASN A 77 -1.79 -17.30 13.20
N ALA A 78 -0.71 -17.31 12.41
CA ALA A 78 0.56 -17.93 12.80
C ALA A 78 1.23 -17.20 13.97
N PHE A 79 1.06 -15.88 14.06
CA PHE A 79 1.56 -15.06 15.15
C PHE A 79 0.55 -14.87 16.29
N GLU A 80 -0.66 -15.43 16.16
CA GLU A 80 -1.74 -15.32 17.14
C GLU A 80 -2.16 -13.86 17.44
N VAL A 81 -2.17 -13.01 16.41
CA VAL A 81 -2.52 -11.58 16.48
C VAL A 81 -3.58 -11.20 15.46
N GLY A 82 -4.14 -10.01 15.58
CA GLY A 82 -5.02 -9.45 14.54
C GLY A 82 -4.22 -8.99 13.30
N VAL A 83 -4.86 -8.95 12.12
CA VAL A 83 -4.20 -8.47 10.89
C VAL A 83 -3.65 -7.05 11.06
N ASN A 84 -4.36 -6.20 11.81
CA ASN A 84 -3.94 -4.83 12.08
C ASN A 84 -2.79 -4.71 13.09
N ASP A 85 -2.46 -5.79 13.80
CA ASP A 85 -1.35 -5.85 14.76
C ASP A 85 -0.06 -6.38 14.12
N LEU A 86 -0.14 -6.86 12.88
CA LEU A 86 1.02 -7.24 12.10
C LEU A 86 1.81 -5.98 11.67
N PRO A 87 3.15 -6.06 11.56
CA PRO A 87 3.96 -5.03 10.93
C PRO A 87 3.76 -5.04 9.41
N LEU A 88 2.52 -4.85 8.98
CA LEU A 88 2.07 -4.92 7.60
C LEU A 88 1.54 -3.57 7.15
N SER A 89 2.02 -3.09 6.02
CA SER A 89 1.52 -1.88 5.37
C SER A 89 1.02 -2.20 3.98
N MET A 90 -0.15 -1.70 3.66
CA MET A 90 -0.77 -1.89 2.36
C MET A 90 -0.73 -0.60 1.55
N ILE A 91 -0.22 -0.70 0.33
CA ILE A 91 -0.15 0.43 -0.60
C ILE A 91 -0.93 0.04 -1.84
N LEU A 92 -2.03 0.75 -2.09
CA LEU A 92 -2.85 0.57 -3.29
C LEU A 92 -2.49 1.61 -4.34
N SER A 93 -2.01 1.12 -5.49
CA SER A 93 -1.89 1.95 -6.69
C SER A 93 -3.24 2.14 -7.33
N TRP A 94 -3.60 3.38 -7.58
CA TRP A 94 -4.84 3.68 -8.28
C TRP A 94 -4.59 3.84 -9.79
N TYR A 95 -4.79 2.77 -10.55
CA TYR A 95 -4.68 2.80 -12.02
C TYR A 95 -5.95 2.31 -12.72
N GLU A 96 -6.78 1.52 -12.06
CA GLU A 96 -7.95 0.89 -12.63
C GLU A 96 -9.11 0.86 -11.64
N GLN A 97 -10.34 0.73 -12.17
CA GLN A 97 -11.56 0.61 -11.38
C GLN A 97 -11.57 -0.59 -10.44
N LYS A 98 -10.82 -1.65 -10.76
CA LYS A 98 -10.67 -2.84 -9.91
C LYS A 98 -10.07 -2.53 -8.54
N ALA A 99 -9.24 -1.49 -8.44
CA ALA A 99 -8.69 -1.06 -7.16
C ALA A 99 -9.77 -0.56 -6.18
N VAL A 100 -10.92 -0.05 -6.69
CA VAL A 100 -12.07 0.30 -5.86
C VAL A 100 -12.60 -0.92 -5.12
N VAL A 101 -12.80 -2.01 -5.83
CA VAL A 101 -13.32 -3.26 -5.25
C VAL A 101 -12.37 -3.80 -4.19
N ILE A 102 -11.07 -3.77 -4.47
CA ILE A 102 -10.03 -4.19 -3.51
C ILE A 102 -10.07 -3.29 -2.28
N LEU A 103 -10.10 -1.96 -2.45
CA LEU A 103 -10.18 -1.02 -1.34
C LEU A 103 -11.42 -1.27 -0.47
N LEU A 104 -12.59 -1.36 -1.08
CA LEU A 104 -13.85 -1.62 -0.36
C LEU A 104 -13.83 -2.96 0.37
N THR A 105 -13.21 -3.98 -0.21
CA THR A 105 -13.03 -5.29 0.44
C THR A 105 -12.15 -5.17 1.67
N LEU A 106 -11.01 -4.46 1.58
CA LEU A 106 -10.12 -4.24 2.71
C LEU A 106 -10.82 -3.48 3.85
N LEU A 107 -11.56 -2.44 3.51
CA LEU A 107 -12.34 -1.66 4.48
C LEU A 107 -13.44 -2.51 5.14
N HIS A 108 -14.14 -3.34 4.35
CA HIS A 108 -15.16 -4.26 4.86
C HIS A 108 -14.58 -5.29 5.85
N LEU A 109 -13.36 -5.76 5.60
CA LEU A 109 -12.64 -6.66 6.50
C LEU A 109 -12.04 -5.95 7.72
N GLY A 110 -12.22 -4.63 7.84
CA GLY A 110 -11.70 -3.84 8.95
C GLY A 110 -10.18 -3.65 8.92
N ILE A 111 -9.55 -3.84 7.76
CA ILE A 111 -8.11 -3.65 7.60
C ILE A 111 -7.80 -2.16 7.58
N LYS A 112 -6.79 -1.77 8.34
CA LYS A 112 -6.35 -0.38 8.53
C LYS A 112 -4.94 -0.17 7.95
N ASN A 113 -4.44 1.06 8.07
CA ASN A 113 -3.10 1.45 7.64
C ASN A 113 -2.87 1.26 6.13
N ILE A 114 -3.84 1.72 5.33
CA ILE A 114 -3.81 1.64 3.87
C ILE A 114 -3.32 2.97 3.32
N ARG A 115 -2.32 2.94 2.43
CA ARG A 115 -1.91 4.08 1.62
C ARG A 115 -2.48 3.97 0.22
N LEU A 116 -3.02 5.06 -0.28
CA LEU A 116 -3.72 5.10 -1.57
C LEU A 116 -3.12 6.20 -2.45
N GLY A 117 -2.76 5.87 -3.67
CA GLY A 117 -2.23 6.87 -4.61
C GLY A 117 -1.72 6.28 -5.92
N PRO A 118 -1.11 7.11 -6.77
CA PRO A 118 -0.75 8.52 -6.59
C PRO A 118 -1.90 9.52 -6.74
N SER A 119 -3.09 9.07 -7.16
CA SER A 119 -4.30 9.89 -7.23
C SER A 119 -5.40 9.23 -6.42
N LEU A 120 -6.30 10.03 -5.86
CA LEU A 120 -7.48 9.51 -5.19
C LEU A 120 -8.61 9.25 -6.19
N PRO A 121 -9.44 8.22 -5.96
CA PRO A 121 -10.64 8.00 -6.75
C PRO A 121 -11.59 9.22 -6.70
N ALA A 122 -12.25 9.52 -7.80
CA ALA A 122 -13.12 10.68 -7.93
C ALA A 122 -14.31 10.71 -6.93
N PHE A 123 -14.71 9.54 -6.41
CA PHE A 123 -15.79 9.44 -5.41
C PHE A 123 -15.32 9.80 -3.99
N ILE A 124 -14.01 9.86 -3.74
CA ILE A 124 -13.48 10.26 -2.44
C ILE A 124 -13.49 11.78 -2.33
N THR A 125 -14.63 12.28 -1.87
CA THR A 125 -14.76 13.70 -1.49
C THR A 125 -13.98 13.99 -0.20
N PRO A 126 -13.71 15.26 0.13
CA PRO A 126 -13.05 15.62 1.39
C PRO A 126 -13.72 15.03 2.64
N ASN A 127 -15.06 15.00 2.67
CA ASN A 127 -15.80 14.42 3.78
C ASN A 127 -15.61 12.91 3.88
N ILE A 128 -15.65 12.20 2.76
CA ILE A 128 -15.40 10.75 2.71
C ILE A 128 -13.95 10.47 3.12
N LEU A 129 -12.99 11.26 2.64
CA LEU A 129 -11.58 11.11 3.00
C LEU A 129 -11.38 11.25 4.51
N ASN A 130 -12.00 12.24 5.15
CA ASN A 130 -11.93 12.41 6.60
C ASN A 130 -12.43 11.18 7.36
N VAL A 131 -13.56 10.62 6.96
CA VAL A 131 -14.10 9.38 7.56
C VAL A 131 -13.14 8.21 7.38
N LEU A 132 -12.53 8.07 6.20
CA LEU A 132 -11.57 6.99 5.92
C LEU A 132 -10.28 7.16 6.73
N VAL A 133 -9.79 8.38 6.88
CA VAL A 133 -8.60 8.67 7.71
C VAL A 133 -8.89 8.36 9.17
N GLU A 134 -10.01 8.83 9.71
CA GLU A 134 -10.34 8.68 11.14
C GLU A 134 -10.61 7.23 11.53
N ASN A 135 -11.33 6.47 10.70
CA ASN A 135 -11.78 5.12 11.06
C ASN A 135 -10.84 4.01 10.59
N PHE A 136 -10.11 4.22 9.49
CA PHE A 136 -9.29 3.18 8.87
C PHE A 136 -7.82 3.55 8.75
N ASN A 137 -7.43 4.75 9.18
CA ASN A 137 -6.08 5.28 8.96
C ASN A 137 -5.64 5.17 7.48
N LEU A 138 -6.58 5.49 6.56
CA LEU A 138 -6.31 5.54 5.14
C LEU A 138 -5.65 6.87 4.83
N MET A 139 -4.48 6.84 4.24
CA MET A 139 -3.69 8.02 3.92
C MET A 139 -3.37 8.07 2.42
N PRO A 140 -3.39 9.24 1.79
CA PRO A 140 -2.81 9.39 0.46
C PRO A 140 -1.30 9.17 0.53
N VAL A 141 -0.71 8.65 -0.56
CA VAL A 141 0.75 8.58 -0.67
C VAL A 141 1.33 10.00 -0.79
N THR A 142 2.46 10.22 -0.13
CA THR A 142 3.21 11.47 -0.15
C THR A 142 4.54 11.31 -0.90
N THR A 143 5.64 11.27 -0.19
CA THR A 143 6.95 10.92 -0.74
C THR A 143 7.40 9.56 -0.19
N PRO A 144 8.25 8.81 -0.92
CA PRO A 144 8.75 7.53 -0.42
C PRO A 144 9.38 7.63 0.97
N ASP A 145 10.15 8.67 1.23
CA ASP A 145 10.84 8.86 2.51
C ASP A 145 9.87 9.17 3.67
N GLU A 146 8.88 10.04 3.44
CA GLU A 146 7.87 10.36 4.44
C GLU A 146 6.96 9.17 4.74
N ASP A 147 6.56 8.45 3.70
CA ASP A 147 5.71 7.29 3.83
C ASP A 147 6.43 6.13 4.55
N LEU A 148 7.69 5.85 4.21
CA LEU A 148 8.51 4.87 4.91
C LEU A 148 8.72 5.25 6.37
N LYS A 149 9.04 6.51 6.64
CA LYS A 149 9.19 6.99 8.02
C LYS A 149 7.91 6.83 8.84
N ALA A 150 6.75 7.10 8.25
CA ALA A 150 5.47 6.94 8.93
C ALA A 150 5.05 5.47 9.13
N ILE A 151 5.55 4.56 8.28
CA ILE A 151 5.29 3.11 8.37
C ILE A 151 6.20 2.45 9.40
N LEU A 152 7.46 2.86 9.43
CA LEU A 152 8.48 2.22 10.26
C LEU A 152 8.59 2.84 11.67
N GLY A 153 8.03 4.01 11.87
CA GLY A 153 8.03 4.73 13.16
C GLY A 153 9.24 5.63 13.30
#